data_48aee12eb3df686645db42e6c4e31433
#
_entry.id   48aee12eb3df686645db42e6c4e31433
#
_cell.length_a   1.000
_cell.length_b   1.000
_cell.length_c   1.000
_cell.angle_alpha   90.00
_cell.angle_beta   90.00
_cell.angle_gamma   90.00
#
_symmetry.space_group_name_H-M   'P 1'
#
loop_
_entity.id
_entity.type
_entity.pdbx_description
1 polymer ?
#
loop_
_entity_poly.entity_id
_entity_poly.type
_entity_poly.pdbx_seq_one_letter_code
_entity_poly.pdbx_strand_id
1 'polypeptide(L)'
;MHLLFATNNAYVPHVATTLASIFENNKDMHFGVHILATDISNTNYKKLKEFVNQYNHELDVQVINPTELKIDLSVCGKWGIFPSLKLYAADLYPHLHNILYVDADMICCKSLKSI
;
A
#
# COMPACT_ATOMS: atom_id res chain seq x y z
N MET A 1 -0.40 13.48 2.36
CA MET A 1 0.18 12.65 1.26
C MET A 1 -0.50 11.30 1.24
N HIS A 2 -0.79 10.78 0.06
CA HIS A 2 -1.38 9.45 -0.11
C HIS A 2 -0.31 8.46 -0.55
N LEU A 3 -0.26 7.32 0.13
CA LEU A 3 0.66 6.21 -0.16
C LEU A 3 -0.14 5.03 -0.70
N LEU A 4 0.41 4.34 -1.68
CA LEU A 4 -0.20 3.14 -2.26
C LEU A 4 0.77 1.97 -2.18
N PHE A 5 0.29 0.86 -1.65
CA PHE A 5 1.00 -0.42 -1.61
C PHE A 5 0.18 -1.48 -2.33
N ALA A 6 0.86 -2.40 -2.99
CA ALA A 6 0.28 -3.63 -3.50
C ALA A 6 0.91 -4.81 -2.76
N THR A 7 0.10 -5.70 -2.19
CA THR A 7 0.60 -6.76 -1.31
C THR A 7 -0.29 -8.00 -1.30
N ASN A 8 0.20 -9.04 -0.65
CA ASN A 8 -0.57 -10.19 -0.21
C ASN A 8 -0.45 -10.32 1.31
N ASN A 9 -1.15 -11.31 1.90
CA ASN A 9 -1.12 -11.51 3.34
C ASN A 9 0.28 -11.78 3.89
N ALA A 10 1.09 -12.53 3.16
CA ALA A 10 2.45 -12.90 3.59
C ALA A 10 3.38 -11.68 3.72
N TYR A 11 3.18 -10.65 2.91
CA TYR A 11 4.00 -9.43 2.91
C TYR A 11 3.49 -8.31 3.82
N VAL A 12 2.37 -8.50 4.53
CA VAL A 12 1.86 -7.48 5.46
C VAL A 12 2.89 -7.05 6.50
N PRO A 13 3.71 -7.93 7.11
CA PRO A 13 4.78 -7.50 8.01
C PRO A 13 5.81 -6.59 7.34
N HIS A 14 6.13 -6.80 6.08
CA HIS A 14 7.03 -5.93 5.32
C HIS A 14 6.40 -4.56 5.08
N VAL A 15 5.13 -4.51 4.70
CA VAL A 15 4.37 -3.25 4.56
C VAL A 15 4.40 -2.47 5.88
N ALA A 16 4.14 -3.14 7.00
CA ALA A 16 4.17 -2.51 8.32
C ALA A 16 5.54 -1.93 8.65
N THR A 17 6.62 -2.65 8.34
CA THR A 17 8.00 -2.17 8.54
C THR A 17 8.31 -0.96 7.68
N THR A 18 7.91 -0.99 6.41
CA THR A 18 8.06 0.16 5.50
C THR A 18 7.29 1.37 6.02
N LEU A 19 6.03 1.18 6.43
CA LEU A 19 5.21 2.25 7.01
C LEU A 19 5.82 2.81 8.29
N ALA A 20 6.36 1.95 9.17
CA ALA A 20 7.03 2.41 10.38
C ALA A 20 8.18 3.37 10.05
N SER A 21 9.00 3.02 9.05
CA SER A 21 10.12 3.88 8.62
C SER A 21 9.63 5.21 8.03
N ILE A 22 8.52 5.19 7.29
CA ILE A 22 7.91 6.41 6.73
C ILE A 22 7.39 7.30 7.87
N PHE A 23 6.63 6.74 8.79
CA PHE A 23 6.02 7.50 9.89
C PHE A 23 7.06 8.09 10.83
N GLU A 24 8.09 7.32 11.18
CA GLU A 24 9.16 7.79 12.06
C GLU A 24 9.99 8.93 11.45
N ASN A 25 10.17 8.95 10.14
CA ASN A 25 10.93 9.99 9.45
C ASN A 25 10.07 11.18 8.97
N ASN A 26 8.76 11.14 9.23
CA ASN A 26 7.82 12.16 8.76
C ASN A 26 6.74 12.47 9.80
N LYS A 27 7.13 12.68 11.06
CA LYS A 27 6.22 12.86 12.20
C LYS A 27 5.30 14.08 12.08
N ASP A 28 5.67 15.03 11.26
CA ASP A 28 4.92 16.25 11.01
C ASP A 28 4.03 16.19 9.76
N MET A 29 3.92 15.02 9.13
CA MET A 29 3.06 14.79 7.98
C MET A 29 1.87 13.88 8.34
N HIS A 30 0.76 14.06 7.64
CA HIS A 30 -0.39 13.16 7.71
C HIS A 30 -0.47 12.31 6.43
N PHE A 31 -0.70 11.00 6.60
CA PHE A 31 -0.75 10.05 5.49
C PHE A 31 -2.11 9.37 5.39
N GLY A 32 -2.61 9.27 4.16
CA GLY A 32 -3.65 8.32 3.80
C GLY A 32 -2.97 7.09 3.18
N VAL A 33 -3.07 5.95 3.83
CA VAL A 33 -2.44 4.70 3.38
C VAL A 33 -3.46 3.85 2.65
N HIS A 34 -3.20 3.54 1.40
CA HIS A 34 -4.04 2.72 0.54
C HIS A 34 -3.32 1.42 0.21
N ILE A 35 -3.99 0.30 0.44
CA ILE A 35 -3.43 -1.03 0.20
C ILE A 35 -4.33 -1.80 -0.76
N LEU A 36 -3.75 -2.24 -1.86
CA LEU A 36 -4.35 -3.18 -2.79
C LEU A 36 -3.83 -4.57 -2.44
N ALA A 37 -4.66 -5.41 -1.85
CA ALA A 37 -4.29 -6.75 -1.42
C ALA A 37 -4.97 -7.80 -2.29
N THR A 38 -4.22 -8.83 -2.71
CA THR A 38 -4.83 -10.01 -3.33
C THR A 38 -5.49 -10.91 -2.29
N ASP A 39 -4.95 -10.91 -1.08
CA ASP A 39 -5.54 -11.53 0.11
C ASP A 39 -4.99 -10.84 1.37
N ILE A 40 -5.77 -10.84 2.41
CA ILE A 40 -5.35 -10.39 3.74
C ILE A 40 -6.21 -11.07 4.81
N SER A 41 -5.58 -11.60 5.85
CA SER A 41 -6.30 -12.19 6.98
C SER A 41 -6.92 -11.11 7.87
N ASN A 42 -8.02 -11.45 8.57
CA ASN A 42 -8.63 -10.54 9.52
C ASN A 42 -7.65 -10.12 10.63
N THR A 43 -6.80 -11.05 11.08
CA THR A 43 -5.77 -10.77 12.09
C THR A 43 -4.77 -9.74 11.60
N ASN A 44 -4.23 -9.91 10.40
CA ASN A 44 -3.27 -8.97 9.82
C ASN A 44 -3.92 -7.61 9.50
N TYR A 45 -5.15 -7.62 8.98
CA TYR A 45 -5.90 -6.38 8.76
C TYR A 45 -6.04 -5.57 10.06
N LYS A 46 -6.48 -6.22 11.14
CA LYS A 46 -6.65 -5.55 12.44
C LYS A 46 -5.34 -5.01 12.99
N LYS A 47 -4.26 -5.80 12.93
CA LYS A 47 -2.93 -5.36 13.38
C LYS A 47 -2.45 -4.14 12.61
N LEU A 48 -2.60 -4.17 11.30
CA LEU A 48 -2.18 -3.07 10.44
C LEU A 48 -3.00 -1.81 10.70
N LYS A 49 -4.31 -1.96 10.86
CA LYS A 49 -5.21 -0.85 11.18
C LYS A 49 -4.88 -0.20 12.52
N GLU A 50 -4.67 -1.00 13.55
CA GLU A 50 -4.26 -0.50 14.86
C GLU A 50 -2.92 0.24 14.78
N PHE A 51 -1.96 -0.32 14.07
CA PHE A 51 -0.64 0.29 13.87
C PHE A 51 -0.74 1.65 13.18
N VAL A 52 -1.46 1.74 12.07
CA VAL A 52 -1.64 3.00 11.33
C VAL A 52 -2.39 4.03 12.18
N ASN A 53 -3.42 3.61 12.91
CA ASN A 53 -4.20 4.48 13.78
C ASN A 53 -3.37 5.02 14.96
N GLN A 54 -2.44 4.24 15.51
CA GLN A 54 -1.55 4.69 16.60
C GLN A 54 -0.70 5.89 16.19
N TYR A 55 -0.34 5.97 14.92
CA TYR A 55 0.39 7.11 14.35
C TYR A 55 -0.54 8.24 13.85
N ASN A 56 -1.84 8.15 14.10
CA ASN A 56 -2.86 9.12 13.66
C ASN A 56 -2.93 9.28 12.13
N HIS A 57 -2.74 8.18 11.40
CA HIS A 57 -2.91 8.12 9.96
C HIS A 57 -4.16 7.30 9.60
N GLU A 58 -4.55 7.34 8.34
CA GLU A 58 -5.73 6.65 7.81
C GLU A 58 -5.31 5.45 6.98
N LEU A 59 -6.08 4.36 7.09
CA LEU A 59 -5.87 3.13 6.32
C LEU A 59 -7.14 2.77 5.53
N ASP A 60 -6.93 2.53 4.24
CA ASP A 60 -7.92 1.95 3.33
C ASP A 60 -7.33 0.70 2.69
N VAL A 61 -8.00 -0.43 2.83
CA VAL A 61 -7.58 -1.71 2.23
C VAL A 61 -8.65 -2.20 1.26
N GLN A 62 -8.27 -2.42 0.02
CA GLN A 62 -9.12 -3.05 -0.99
C GLN A 62 -8.56 -4.43 -1.33
N VAL A 63 -9.40 -5.45 -1.18
CA VAL A 63 -9.06 -6.81 -1.63
C VAL A 63 -9.42 -6.91 -3.12
N ILE A 64 -8.43 -7.19 -3.94
CA ILE A 64 -8.55 -7.17 -5.40
C ILE A 64 -8.59 -8.59 -5.92
N ASN A 65 -9.64 -8.90 -6.69
CA ASN A 65 -9.67 -10.11 -7.50
C ASN A 65 -9.07 -9.78 -8.87
N PRO A 66 -7.93 -10.40 -9.24
CA PRO A 66 -7.26 -10.13 -10.53
C PRO A 66 -8.16 -10.31 -11.74
N THR A 67 -9.12 -11.24 -11.68
CA THR A 67 -10.06 -11.48 -12.80
C THR A 67 -11.03 -10.33 -13.01
N GLU A 68 -11.40 -9.62 -11.95
CA GLU A 68 -12.29 -8.45 -12.05
C GLU A 68 -11.61 -7.26 -12.74
N LEU A 69 -10.31 -7.12 -12.60
CA LEU A 69 -9.53 -6.07 -13.27
C LEU A 69 -9.16 -6.44 -14.70
N LYS A 70 -9.54 -7.63 -15.18
CA LYS A 70 -9.20 -8.13 -16.52
C LYS A 70 -7.70 -8.09 -16.83
N ILE A 71 -6.88 -8.34 -15.81
CA ILE A 71 -5.42 -8.42 -15.95
C ILE A 71 -5.06 -9.73 -16.63
N ASP A 72 -4.27 -9.64 -17.69
CA ASP A 72 -3.71 -10.83 -18.32
C ASP A 72 -2.54 -11.35 -17.50
N LEU A 73 -2.79 -12.40 -16.72
CA LEU A 73 -1.78 -13.01 -15.85
C LEU A 73 -0.62 -13.62 -16.64
N SER A 74 -0.80 -13.93 -17.92
CA SER A 74 0.27 -14.52 -18.75
C SER A 74 1.43 -13.57 -18.99
N VAL A 75 1.20 -12.26 -18.87
CA VAL A 75 2.22 -11.22 -19.08
C VAL A 75 2.81 -10.69 -17.77
N CYS A 76 2.35 -11.18 -16.62
CA CYS A 76 2.79 -10.67 -15.31
C CYS A 76 4.20 -11.12 -14.89
N GLY A 77 4.81 -12.09 -15.58
CA GLY A 77 6.16 -12.56 -15.28
C GLY A 77 6.33 -13.18 -13.90
N LYS A 78 7.57 -13.26 -13.44
CA LYS A 78 7.92 -13.90 -12.15
C LYS A 78 7.45 -13.12 -10.91
N TRP A 79 7.15 -11.85 -11.05
CA TRP A 79 6.69 -11.00 -9.95
C TRP A 79 5.17 -11.04 -9.75
N GLY A 80 4.48 -11.84 -10.58
CA GLY A 80 3.02 -11.96 -10.52
C GLY A 80 2.31 -10.66 -10.86
N ILE A 81 1.14 -10.47 -10.24
CA ILE A 81 0.23 -9.35 -10.53
C ILE A 81 0.68 -8.00 -9.92
N PHE A 82 1.48 -8.02 -8.83
CA PHE A 82 1.72 -6.82 -8.01
C PHE A 82 2.28 -5.61 -8.79
N PRO A 83 3.28 -5.78 -9.68
CA PRO A 83 3.76 -4.64 -10.48
C PRO A 83 2.70 -4.02 -11.38
N SER A 84 1.70 -4.81 -11.79
CA SER A 84 0.62 -4.35 -12.66
C SER A 84 -0.49 -3.62 -11.89
N LEU A 85 -0.68 -3.91 -10.60
CA LEU A 85 -1.76 -3.30 -9.81
C LEU A 85 -1.62 -1.78 -9.71
N LYS A 86 -0.40 -1.24 -9.68
CA LYS A 86 -0.17 0.20 -9.66
C LYS A 86 -0.75 0.94 -10.87
N LEU A 87 -0.86 0.25 -12.01
CA LEU A 87 -1.41 0.84 -13.23
C LEU A 87 -2.91 1.13 -13.12
N TYR A 88 -3.59 0.45 -12.19
CA TYR A 88 -5.02 0.63 -11.94
C TYR A 88 -5.30 1.66 -10.85
N ALA A 89 -4.28 2.27 -10.28
CA ALA A 89 -4.44 3.23 -9.18
C ALA A 89 -5.37 4.38 -9.54
N ALA A 90 -5.25 4.91 -10.75
CA ALA A 90 -6.10 6.01 -11.22
C ALA A 90 -7.59 5.61 -11.30
N ASP A 91 -7.86 4.37 -11.71
CA ASP A 91 -9.22 3.86 -11.82
C ASP A 91 -9.83 3.53 -10.46
N LEU A 92 -9.01 3.05 -9.52
CA LEU A 92 -9.45 2.66 -8.18
C LEU A 92 -9.56 3.86 -7.22
N TYR A 93 -8.79 4.92 -7.47
CA TYR A 93 -8.75 6.13 -6.64
C TYR A 93 -8.94 7.40 -7.48
N PRO A 94 -10.06 7.53 -8.22
CA PRO A 94 -10.25 8.66 -9.16
C PRO A 94 -10.33 10.01 -8.46
N HIS A 95 -10.61 10.04 -7.15
CA HIS A 95 -10.72 11.26 -6.35
C HIS A 95 -9.38 11.76 -5.83
N LEU A 96 -8.30 10.97 -5.95
CA LEU A 96 -6.96 11.36 -5.52
C LEU A 96 -6.18 11.96 -6.68
N HIS A 97 -5.66 13.18 -6.49
CA HIS A 97 -4.86 13.87 -7.51
C HIS A 97 -3.42 13.36 -7.56
N ASN A 98 -2.86 13.01 -6.41
CA ASN A 98 -1.49 12.52 -6.29
C ASN A 98 -1.45 11.33 -5.33
N ILE A 99 -0.75 10.28 -5.73
CA ILE A 99 -0.52 9.12 -4.90
C ILE A 99 0.91 8.63 -5.13
N LEU A 100 1.63 8.34 -4.05
CA LEU A 100 2.97 7.78 -4.12
C LEU A 100 2.90 6.26 -4.00
N TYR A 101 3.26 5.55 -5.06
CA TYR A 101 3.41 4.10 -4.99
C TYR A 101 4.71 3.73 -4.28
N VAL A 102 4.62 2.81 -3.32
CA VAL A 102 5.74 2.33 -2.52
C VAL A 102 5.74 0.80 -2.54
N ASP A 103 6.89 0.21 -2.85
CA ASP A 103 7.04 -1.23 -2.75
C ASP A 103 6.99 -1.68 -1.27
N ALA A 104 6.50 -2.91 -1.04
CA ALA A 104 6.21 -3.40 0.29
C ALA A 104 7.44 -3.60 1.20
N ASP A 105 8.63 -3.70 0.63
CA ASP A 105 9.87 -4.05 1.32
C ASP A 105 10.94 -2.96 1.25
N MET A 106 10.52 -1.71 1.42
CA MET A 106 11.40 -0.54 1.39
C MET A 106 11.64 0.02 2.80
N ILE A 107 12.69 0.83 2.93
CA ILE A 107 12.97 1.61 4.14
C ILE A 107 13.09 3.08 3.76
N CYS A 108 12.28 3.91 4.39
CA CYS A 108 12.35 5.35 4.26
C CYS A 108 13.42 5.91 5.20
N CYS A 109 14.44 6.56 4.65
CA CYS A 109 15.57 7.05 5.41
C CYS A 109 15.55 8.57 5.64
N LYS A 110 14.63 9.29 5.01
CA LYS A 110 14.56 10.76 5.08
C LYS A 110 13.11 11.24 4.97
N SER A 111 12.92 12.53 5.19
CA SER A 111 11.62 13.17 5.01
C SER A 111 11.14 13.10 3.56
N LEU A 112 9.83 12.88 3.40
CA LEU A 112 9.14 12.88 2.10
C LEU A 112 8.55 14.25 1.74
N LYS A 113 8.81 15.29 2.53
CA LYS A 113 8.20 16.61 2.33
C LYS A 113 8.49 17.23 0.97
N SER A 114 9.63 16.93 0.38
CA SER A 114 10.05 17.49 -0.91
C SER A 114 9.64 16.68 -2.13
N ILE A 115 8.90 15.61 -1.93
CA ILE A 115 8.40 14.78 -3.02
C ILE A 115 7.12 15.38 -3.64
#